data_74836a4c421804757f70e3e247a9abbe
#
_entry.id   74836a4c421804757f70e3e247a9abbe
#
_cell.length_a   1.000
_cell.length_b   1.000
_cell.length_c   1.000
_cell.angle_alpha   90.00
_cell.angle_beta   90.00
_cell.angle_gamma   90.00
#
_symmetry.space_group_name_H-M   'P 1'
#
loop_
_entity.id
_entity.type
_entity.pdbx_description
1 polymer ?
#
loop_
_entity_poly.entity_id
_entity_poly.type
_entity_poly.pdbx_seq_one_letter_code
_entity_poly.pdbx_strand_id
1 'polypeptide(L)'
;MKKAFLREQVVAQLWNSYKKTHEYKSGLTKTLYEDHYLIRTQEKEGLTAIYKTFVTNLLSYKNQKDELKKRIANDWLTEWKNMHSMLYGHIIKKCGIWRKTDVRFGSPGDEELHKIPTKIHVYNEIAMLAEHMENFLLQETNERAPYKILAQFHYRFIRIHPFQDGNGRIARAITDQLAIYFGFPPAMGGYPRHELKKREAYHKAIRACVDDPLCSDLSLWIQSYIERQLNNLA
;
A
#
# COMPACT_ATOMS: atom_id res chain seq x y z
N MET A 1 -4.03 -30.07 -15.89
CA MET A 1 -2.59 -30.15 -15.55
C MET A 1 -1.83 -28.84 -15.73
N LYS A 2 -1.83 -28.15 -16.88
CA LYS A 2 -1.05 -26.90 -17.07
C LYS A 2 -1.34 -25.75 -16.08
N LYS A 3 -2.59 -25.55 -15.63
CA LYS A 3 -2.94 -24.48 -14.67
C LYS A 3 -2.43 -24.76 -13.24
N ALA A 4 -2.40 -26.02 -12.80
CA ALA A 4 -1.87 -26.39 -11.49
C ALA A 4 -0.34 -26.21 -11.45
N PHE A 5 0.34 -26.67 -12.49
CA PHE A 5 1.80 -26.57 -12.61
C PHE A 5 2.30 -25.11 -12.63
N LEU A 6 1.63 -24.23 -13.40
CA LEU A 6 1.93 -22.80 -13.39
C LEU A 6 1.70 -22.16 -12.01
N ARG A 7 0.69 -22.61 -11.27
CA ARG A 7 0.38 -22.12 -9.93
C ARG A 7 1.46 -22.51 -8.93
N GLU A 8 1.96 -23.74 -9.00
CA GLU A 8 3.06 -24.21 -8.15
C GLU A 8 4.37 -23.49 -8.43
N GLN A 9 4.71 -23.22 -9.69
CA GLN A 9 5.90 -22.44 -10.04
C GLN A 9 5.83 -20.99 -9.51
N VAL A 10 4.67 -20.34 -9.66
CA VAL A 10 4.47 -18.98 -9.12
C VAL A 10 4.55 -18.97 -7.60
N VAL A 11 3.97 -19.97 -6.92
CA VAL A 11 4.05 -20.13 -5.47
C VAL A 11 5.50 -20.34 -5.03
N ALA A 12 6.26 -21.19 -5.74
CA ALA A 12 7.66 -21.45 -5.45
C ALA A 12 8.55 -20.19 -5.64
N GLN A 13 8.31 -19.40 -6.69
CA GLN A 13 9.02 -18.15 -6.92
C GLN A 13 8.72 -17.11 -5.84
N LEU A 14 7.44 -16.94 -5.48
CA LEU A 14 7.03 -16.07 -4.38
C LEU A 14 7.66 -16.51 -3.06
N TRP A 15 7.62 -17.81 -2.76
CA TRP A 15 8.22 -18.38 -1.56
C TRP A 15 9.74 -18.18 -1.48
N ASN A 16 10.45 -18.41 -2.58
CA ASN A 16 11.89 -18.18 -2.65
C ASN A 16 12.24 -16.69 -2.50
N SER A 17 11.40 -15.79 -3.01
CA SER A 17 11.54 -14.36 -2.78
C SER A 17 11.33 -14.01 -1.32
N TYR A 18 10.30 -14.54 -0.68
CA TYR A 18 10.04 -14.34 0.75
C TYR A 18 11.19 -14.85 1.62
N LYS A 19 11.67 -16.07 1.40
CA LYS A 19 12.78 -16.68 2.18
C LYS A 19 14.07 -15.86 2.13
N LYS A 20 14.34 -15.20 1.01
CA LYS A 20 15.57 -14.41 0.85
C LYS A 20 15.54 -13.08 1.60
N THR A 21 14.36 -12.55 1.86
CA THR A 21 14.19 -11.17 2.33
C THR A 21 13.71 -11.06 3.78
N HIS A 22 13.19 -12.15 4.38
CA HIS A 22 12.54 -12.09 5.69
C HIS A 22 13.05 -13.17 6.65
N GLU A 23 13.21 -12.77 7.91
CA GLU A 23 13.32 -13.72 9.01
C GLU A 23 11.93 -14.08 9.53
N TYR A 24 11.50 -15.30 9.28
CA TYR A 24 10.22 -15.81 9.76
C TYR A 24 10.25 -16.21 11.22
N LYS A 25 9.11 -16.15 11.89
CA LYS A 25 8.93 -16.72 13.22
C LYS A 25 9.05 -18.24 13.14
N SER A 26 9.60 -18.87 14.18
CA SER A 26 9.70 -20.34 14.28
C SER A 26 8.30 -20.97 14.14
N GLY A 27 8.20 -22.02 13.34
CA GLY A 27 6.94 -22.72 13.05
C GLY A 27 6.42 -22.61 11.61
N LEU A 28 6.98 -21.70 10.80
CA LEU A 28 6.66 -21.57 9.37
C LEU A 28 7.60 -22.43 8.51
N THR A 29 7.59 -23.72 8.71
CA THR A 29 8.55 -24.64 8.02
C THR A 29 7.94 -25.94 7.54
N LYS A 30 6.60 -26.05 7.49
CA LYS A 30 5.96 -27.33 7.17
C LYS A 30 6.10 -27.66 5.70
N THR A 31 5.26 -27.07 4.86
CA THR A 31 5.33 -27.23 3.41
C THR A 31 5.24 -25.88 2.73
N LEU A 32 5.76 -25.77 1.51
CA LEU A 32 5.68 -24.56 0.70
C LEU A 32 4.22 -24.08 0.54
N TYR A 33 3.29 -25.01 0.44
CA TYR A 33 1.87 -24.71 0.22
C TYR A 33 1.17 -24.26 1.50
N GLU A 34 1.42 -24.93 2.62
CA GLU A 34 0.85 -24.58 3.93
C GLU A 34 1.36 -23.21 4.41
N ASP A 35 2.66 -22.98 4.29
CA ASP A 35 3.25 -21.68 4.64
C ASP A 35 2.68 -20.54 3.79
N HIS A 36 2.47 -20.75 2.49
CA HIS A 36 1.87 -19.77 1.62
C HIS A 36 0.40 -19.48 1.96
N TYR A 37 -0.36 -20.51 2.32
CA TYR A 37 -1.74 -20.36 2.77
C TYR A 37 -1.81 -19.57 4.08
N LEU A 38 -0.96 -19.90 5.05
CA LEU A 38 -0.86 -19.22 6.33
C LEU A 38 -0.50 -17.73 6.14
N ILE A 39 0.51 -17.43 5.32
CA ILE A 39 0.90 -16.07 4.99
C ILE A 39 -0.28 -15.29 4.40
N ARG A 40 -1.00 -15.85 3.44
CA ARG A 40 -2.16 -15.19 2.83
C ARG A 40 -3.31 -14.96 3.79
N THR A 41 -3.55 -15.90 4.68
CA THR A 41 -4.59 -15.78 5.73
C THR A 41 -4.24 -14.63 6.68
N GLN A 42 -3.00 -14.59 7.16
CA GLN A 42 -2.52 -13.54 8.05
C GLN A 42 -2.51 -12.16 7.37
N GLU A 43 -2.12 -12.07 6.10
CA GLU A 43 -2.23 -10.83 5.32
C GLU A 43 -3.67 -10.33 5.22
N LYS A 44 -4.63 -11.24 5.01
CA LYS A 44 -6.07 -10.90 4.96
C LYS A 44 -6.57 -10.41 6.30
N GLU A 45 -6.21 -11.09 7.38
CA GLU A 45 -6.56 -10.70 8.75
C GLU A 45 -5.94 -9.34 9.10
N GLY A 46 -4.66 -9.14 8.78
CA GLY A 46 -3.98 -7.87 8.99
C GLY A 46 -4.61 -6.71 8.22
N LEU A 47 -4.96 -6.89 6.95
CA LEU A 47 -5.71 -5.88 6.19
C LEU A 47 -7.07 -5.61 6.82
N THR A 48 -7.79 -6.63 7.25
CA THR A 48 -9.08 -6.47 7.92
C THR A 48 -8.93 -5.65 9.20
N ALA A 49 -7.88 -5.88 9.99
CA ALA A 49 -7.59 -5.10 11.20
C ALA A 49 -7.29 -3.63 10.88
N ILE A 50 -6.50 -3.38 9.83
CA ILE A 50 -6.19 -2.01 9.35
C ILE A 50 -7.48 -1.26 9.00
N TYR A 51 -8.34 -1.86 8.16
CA TYR A 51 -9.60 -1.21 7.76
C TYR A 51 -10.58 -1.03 8.94
N LYS A 52 -10.60 -1.97 9.88
CA LYS A 52 -11.37 -1.84 11.12
C LYS A 52 -10.93 -0.61 11.92
N THR A 53 -9.62 -0.38 12.02
CA THR A 53 -9.06 0.80 12.69
C THR A 53 -9.50 2.09 11.99
N PHE A 54 -9.48 2.13 10.65
CA PHE A 54 -9.96 3.30 9.89
C PHE A 54 -11.43 3.62 10.17
N VAL A 55 -12.29 2.59 10.11
CA VAL A 55 -13.72 2.76 10.38
C VAL A 55 -13.97 3.21 11.82
N THR A 56 -13.26 2.62 12.78
CA THR A 56 -13.39 3.00 14.20
C THR A 56 -12.98 4.46 14.41
N ASN A 57 -11.85 4.88 13.83
CA ASN A 57 -11.39 6.26 13.91
C ASN A 57 -12.40 7.22 13.27
N LEU A 58 -12.91 6.89 12.08
CA LEU A 58 -13.91 7.70 11.39
C LEU A 58 -15.19 7.87 12.24
N LEU A 59 -15.69 6.80 12.82
CA LEU A 59 -16.91 6.84 13.66
C LEU A 59 -16.67 7.64 14.94
N SER A 60 -15.51 7.51 15.57
CA SER A 60 -15.15 8.26 16.78
C SER A 60 -15.08 9.78 16.55
N TYR A 61 -14.76 10.22 15.33
CA TYR A 61 -14.58 11.63 14.98
C TYR A 61 -15.65 12.16 14.00
N LYS A 62 -16.77 11.47 13.86
CA LYS A 62 -17.84 11.79 12.89
C LYS A 62 -18.30 13.26 12.91
N ASN A 63 -18.23 13.92 14.05
CA ASN A 63 -18.64 15.31 14.23
C ASN A 63 -17.48 16.28 14.50
N GLN A 64 -16.23 15.83 14.37
CA GLN A 64 -15.02 16.57 14.71
C GLN A 64 -13.98 16.44 13.60
N LYS A 65 -14.31 16.98 12.42
CA LYS A 65 -13.42 16.91 11.24
C LYS A 65 -11.99 17.37 11.54
N ASP A 66 -11.84 18.46 12.29
CA ASP A 66 -10.52 19.03 12.58
C ASP A 66 -9.71 18.18 13.57
N GLU A 67 -10.37 17.53 14.52
CA GLU A 67 -9.71 16.58 15.42
C GLU A 67 -9.31 15.30 14.67
N LEU A 68 -10.12 14.83 13.74
CA LEU A 68 -9.76 13.73 12.86
C LEU A 68 -8.56 14.09 11.97
N LYS A 69 -8.55 15.32 11.40
CA LYS A 69 -7.42 15.86 10.65
C LYS A 69 -6.14 15.84 11.48
N LYS A 70 -6.17 16.44 12.67
CA LYS A 70 -5.02 16.51 13.56
C LYS A 70 -4.51 15.12 13.96
N ARG A 71 -5.40 14.18 14.24
CA ARG A 71 -5.02 12.82 14.62
C ARG A 71 -4.42 12.04 13.46
N ILE A 72 -4.99 12.14 12.27
CA ILE A 72 -4.46 11.49 11.08
C ILE A 72 -3.11 12.11 10.70
N ALA A 73 -2.93 13.41 10.88
CA ALA A 73 -1.70 14.13 10.57
C ALA A 73 -0.56 13.86 11.56
N ASN A 74 -0.85 13.56 12.82
CA ASN A 74 0.11 13.67 13.92
C ASN A 74 1.25 12.65 13.95
N ASP A 75 1.15 11.46 13.32
CA ASP A 75 2.26 10.51 13.34
C ASP A 75 2.17 9.44 12.23
N TRP A 76 2.22 9.88 10.99
CA TRP A 76 2.21 9.01 9.83
C TRP A 76 3.28 7.94 9.86
N LEU A 77 4.48 8.27 10.33
CA LEU A 77 5.59 7.32 10.36
C LEU A 77 5.31 6.15 11.29
N THR A 78 4.76 6.43 12.47
CA THR A 78 4.34 5.38 13.41
C THR A 78 3.13 4.63 12.88
N GLU A 79 2.16 5.31 12.29
CA GLU A 79 0.97 4.67 11.74
C GLU A 79 1.32 3.70 10.61
N TRP A 80 2.16 4.09 9.67
CA TRP A 80 2.60 3.19 8.59
C TRP A 80 3.39 1.98 9.10
N LYS A 81 4.23 2.15 10.12
CA LYS A 81 4.89 1.03 10.81
C LYS A 81 3.89 0.09 11.49
N ASN A 82 2.89 0.66 12.15
CA ASN A 82 1.82 -0.10 12.80
C ASN A 82 0.99 -0.88 11.77
N MET A 83 0.63 -0.28 10.63
CA MET A 83 -0.04 -0.98 9.53
C MET A 83 0.79 -2.16 9.02
N HIS A 84 2.11 -1.98 8.86
CA HIS A 84 3.01 -3.06 8.46
C HIS A 84 3.08 -4.15 9.53
N SER A 85 3.08 -3.78 10.80
CA SER A 85 3.05 -4.72 11.93
C SER A 85 1.74 -5.49 11.99
N MET A 86 0.60 -4.85 11.75
CA MET A 86 -0.71 -5.51 11.65
C MET A 86 -0.73 -6.51 10.48
N LEU A 87 -0.13 -6.13 9.35
CA LEU A 87 -0.11 -6.97 8.15
C LEU A 87 0.75 -8.23 8.32
N TYR A 88 1.86 -8.13 9.03
CA TYR A 88 2.91 -9.18 9.08
C TYR A 88 3.34 -9.61 10.48
N GLY A 89 2.80 -9.02 11.55
CA GLY A 89 3.28 -9.21 12.91
C GLY A 89 3.26 -10.66 13.42
N HIS A 90 2.41 -11.50 12.83
CA HIS A 90 2.36 -12.92 13.16
C HIS A 90 3.30 -13.79 12.30
N ILE A 91 3.82 -13.25 11.20
CA ILE A 91 4.60 -13.99 10.20
C ILE A 91 6.08 -13.63 10.26
N ILE A 92 6.38 -12.33 10.35
CA ILE A 92 7.74 -11.79 10.24
C ILE A 92 8.25 -11.35 11.60
N LYS A 93 9.49 -11.71 11.95
CA LYS A 93 10.10 -11.34 13.24
C LYS A 93 10.33 -9.83 13.39
N LYS A 94 10.72 -9.17 12.30
CA LYS A 94 11.05 -7.73 12.26
C LYS A 94 10.08 -6.98 11.35
N CYS A 95 8.83 -6.87 11.78
CA CYS A 95 7.83 -6.05 11.09
C CYS A 95 7.79 -4.61 11.65
N GLY A 96 7.18 -3.71 10.91
CA GLY A 96 7.04 -2.30 11.32
C GLY A 96 8.34 -1.50 11.35
N ILE A 97 9.38 -1.96 10.65
CA ILE A 97 10.65 -1.23 10.55
C ILE A 97 10.96 -0.89 9.09
N TRP A 98 11.59 0.26 8.88
CA TRP A 98 12.07 0.65 7.57
C TRP A 98 13.16 -0.31 7.09
N ARG A 99 13.18 -0.59 5.77
CA ARG A 99 14.17 -1.47 5.18
C ARG A 99 15.60 -0.97 5.39
N LYS A 100 16.49 -1.91 5.65
CA LYS A 100 17.93 -1.67 5.81
C LYS A 100 18.76 -2.23 4.65
N THR A 101 18.07 -2.71 3.61
CA THR A 101 18.67 -3.27 2.39
C THR A 101 18.03 -2.62 1.18
N ASP A 102 18.73 -2.63 0.07
CA ASP A 102 18.14 -2.23 -1.18
C ASP A 102 17.17 -3.31 -1.66
N VAL A 103 16.11 -2.91 -2.33
CA VAL A 103 15.01 -3.77 -2.75
C VAL A 103 14.86 -3.76 -4.26
N ARG A 104 14.26 -4.81 -4.79
CA ARG A 104 13.79 -4.82 -6.17
C ARG A 104 12.36 -4.27 -6.23
N PHE A 105 12.07 -3.58 -7.32
CA PHE A 105 10.78 -2.97 -7.56
C PHE A 105 10.26 -3.39 -8.94
N GLY A 106 9.08 -3.98 -8.98
CA GLY A 106 8.44 -4.32 -10.24
C GLY A 106 9.23 -5.30 -11.11
N SER A 107 9.42 -4.94 -12.37
CA SER A 107 10.23 -5.68 -13.34
C SER A 107 11.70 -5.25 -13.31
N PRO A 108 12.65 -6.04 -13.82
CA PRO A 108 14.04 -5.61 -13.94
C PRO A 108 14.15 -4.27 -14.68
N GLY A 109 14.88 -3.33 -14.08
CA GLY A 109 15.04 -1.96 -14.60
C GLY A 109 14.04 -0.94 -14.06
N ASP A 110 12.94 -1.36 -13.44
CA ASP A 110 11.99 -0.42 -12.84
C ASP A 110 12.60 0.37 -11.66
N GLU A 111 13.61 -0.18 -10.98
CA GLU A 111 14.34 0.52 -9.90
C GLU A 111 15.00 1.80 -10.38
N GLU A 112 15.68 1.74 -11.55
CA GLU A 112 16.35 2.89 -12.16
C GLU A 112 15.33 3.87 -12.73
N LEU A 113 14.30 3.36 -13.42
CA LEU A 113 13.23 4.14 -14.00
C LEU A 113 12.54 5.01 -12.95
N HIS A 114 12.15 4.43 -11.81
CA HIS A 114 11.45 5.12 -10.74
C HIS A 114 12.37 5.88 -9.77
N LYS A 115 13.69 5.80 -9.95
CA LYS A 115 14.70 6.41 -9.07
C LYS A 115 14.43 6.08 -7.60
N ILE A 116 14.34 4.78 -7.31
CA ILE A 116 14.05 4.30 -5.95
C ILE A 116 15.20 4.68 -5.01
N PRO A 117 14.92 5.29 -3.86
CA PRO A 117 15.95 5.68 -2.93
C PRO A 117 16.74 4.46 -2.43
N THR A 118 18.05 4.59 -2.31
CA THR A 118 18.86 3.59 -1.62
C THR A 118 18.47 3.50 -0.14
N LYS A 119 18.83 2.40 0.52
CA LYS A 119 18.51 2.15 1.93
C LYS A 119 18.86 3.30 2.88
N ILE A 120 19.90 4.06 2.55
CA ILE A 120 20.40 5.19 3.36
C ILE A 120 19.41 6.36 3.34
N HIS A 121 18.72 6.58 2.22
CA HIS A 121 17.82 7.71 2.01
C HIS A 121 16.36 7.42 2.35
N VAL A 122 16.00 6.15 2.61
CA VAL A 122 14.60 5.75 2.86
C VAL A 122 13.96 6.55 3.98
N TYR A 123 14.66 6.73 5.09
CA TYR A 123 14.09 7.47 6.24
C TYR A 123 13.78 8.93 5.88
N ASN A 124 14.70 9.60 5.22
CA ASN A 124 14.51 11.00 4.84
C ASN A 124 13.35 11.15 3.83
N GLU A 125 13.31 10.30 2.80
CA GLU A 125 12.26 10.33 1.79
C GLU A 125 10.87 10.05 2.38
N ILE A 126 10.76 9.10 3.30
CA ILE A 126 9.47 8.77 3.93
C ILE A 126 9.05 9.84 4.94
N ALA A 127 10.00 10.47 5.64
CA ALA A 127 9.73 11.59 6.54
C ALA A 127 9.22 12.82 5.77
N MET A 128 9.87 13.15 4.64
CA MET A 128 9.41 14.21 3.74
C MET A 128 8.01 13.93 3.17
N LEU A 129 7.69 12.67 2.86
CA LEU A 129 6.35 12.31 2.41
C LEU A 129 5.33 12.51 3.53
N ALA A 130 5.65 12.10 4.76
CA ALA A 130 4.77 12.27 5.92
C ALA A 130 4.50 13.76 6.21
N GLU A 131 5.52 14.58 6.22
CA GLU A 131 5.42 16.03 6.39
C GLU A 131 4.56 16.68 5.29
N HIS A 132 4.74 16.25 4.03
CA HIS A 132 3.94 16.74 2.92
C HIS A 132 2.46 16.36 3.07
N MET A 133 2.16 15.14 3.50
CA MET A 133 0.80 14.70 3.78
C MET A 133 0.16 15.48 4.94
N GLU A 134 0.92 15.70 6.01
CA GLU A 134 0.48 16.49 7.17
C GLU A 134 0.13 17.91 6.75
N ASN A 135 1.04 18.61 6.09
CA ASN A 135 0.84 19.96 5.59
C ASN A 135 -0.37 20.05 4.66
N PHE A 136 -0.54 19.04 3.78
CA PHE A 136 -1.68 18.99 2.89
C PHE A 136 -3.02 18.84 3.63
N LEU A 137 -3.09 17.97 4.63
CA LEU A 137 -4.31 17.75 5.41
C LEU A 137 -4.67 18.90 6.33
N LEU A 138 -3.65 19.65 6.82
CA LEU A 138 -3.86 20.81 7.69
C LEU A 138 -4.24 22.08 6.90
N GLN A 139 -3.85 22.18 5.63
CA GLN A 139 -4.26 23.28 4.78
C GLN A 139 -5.72 23.09 4.34
N GLU A 140 -6.53 24.14 4.43
CA GLU A 140 -7.87 24.16 3.83
C GLU A 140 -7.72 24.17 2.30
N THR A 141 -7.53 23.01 1.73
CA THR A 141 -7.40 22.89 0.28
C THR A 141 -8.78 22.84 -0.36
N ASN A 142 -8.95 23.70 -1.35
CA ASN A 142 -10.07 23.65 -2.29
C ASN A 142 -9.99 22.29 -3.03
N GLU A 143 -10.87 21.34 -2.69
CA GLU A 143 -10.86 19.93 -3.07
C GLU A 143 -11.05 19.67 -4.59
N ARG A 144 -10.48 20.53 -5.46
CA ARG A 144 -10.71 20.49 -6.91
C ARG A 144 -10.12 19.28 -7.63
N ALA A 145 -9.28 18.47 -6.98
CA ALA A 145 -8.71 17.28 -7.60
C ALA A 145 -8.26 16.21 -6.59
N PRO A 146 -9.17 15.66 -5.74
CA PRO A 146 -8.78 14.69 -4.71
C PRO A 146 -8.12 13.44 -5.31
N TYR A 147 -8.54 12.98 -6.48
CA TYR A 147 -7.97 11.81 -7.13
C TYR A 147 -6.49 12.00 -7.52
N LYS A 148 -6.09 13.21 -7.94
CA LYS A 148 -4.68 13.52 -8.24
C LYS A 148 -3.82 13.45 -6.99
N ILE A 149 -4.32 13.95 -5.89
CA ILE A 149 -3.64 13.91 -4.60
C ILE A 149 -3.47 12.48 -4.12
N LEU A 150 -4.55 11.68 -4.18
CA LEU A 150 -4.49 10.25 -3.87
C LEU A 150 -3.46 9.52 -4.73
N ALA A 151 -3.41 9.83 -6.04
CA ALA A 151 -2.46 9.24 -6.97
C ALA A 151 -1.01 9.62 -6.66
N GLN A 152 -0.75 10.90 -6.40
CA GLN A 152 0.58 11.38 -6.07
C GLN A 152 1.13 10.78 -4.77
N PHE A 153 0.33 10.72 -3.70
CA PHE A 153 0.74 10.08 -2.45
C PHE A 153 0.95 8.57 -2.62
N HIS A 154 0.04 7.92 -3.34
CA HIS A 154 0.16 6.50 -3.64
C HIS A 154 1.47 6.20 -4.38
N TYR A 155 1.75 6.92 -5.46
CA TYR A 155 2.96 6.74 -6.25
C TYR A 155 4.22 7.04 -5.45
N ARG A 156 4.27 8.16 -4.71
CA ARG A 156 5.43 8.53 -3.90
C ARG A 156 5.75 7.45 -2.85
N PHE A 157 4.73 6.91 -2.17
CA PHE A 157 4.95 5.82 -1.22
C PHE A 157 5.47 4.55 -1.91
N ILE A 158 4.88 4.17 -3.06
CA ILE A 158 5.34 3.03 -3.86
C ILE A 158 6.79 3.24 -4.32
N ARG A 159 7.15 4.43 -4.78
CA ARG A 159 8.51 4.77 -5.23
C ARG A 159 9.52 4.70 -4.08
N ILE A 160 9.20 5.24 -2.93
CA ILE A 160 10.10 5.17 -1.76
C ILE A 160 10.34 3.73 -1.32
N HIS A 161 9.33 2.89 -1.43
CA HIS A 161 9.38 1.46 -1.08
C HIS A 161 9.97 1.23 0.31
N PRO A 162 9.37 1.81 1.38
CA PRO A 162 10.03 1.95 2.67
C PRO A 162 10.22 0.64 3.43
N PHE A 163 9.46 -0.39 3.14
CA PHE A 163 9.56 -1.70 3.79
C PHE A 163 10.24 -2.73 2.90
N GLN A 164 10.67 -3.83 3.50
CA GLN A 164 11.27 -4.93 2.76
C GLN A 164 10.27 -5.65 1.85
N ASP A 165 9.00 -5.72 2.27
CA ASP A 165 7.86 -6.20 1.48
C ASP A 165 6.57 -5.50 1.95
N GLY A 166 5.44 -5.77 1.28
CA GLY A 166 4.13 -5.25 1.65
C GLY A 166 3.86 -3.80 1.25
N ASN A 167 4.81 -3.12 0.63
CA ASN A 167 4.68 -1.71 0.28
C ASN A 167 3.44 -1.41 -0.57
N GLY A 168 3.12 -2.25 -1.56
CA GLY A 168 1.92 -2.08 -2.37
C GLY A 168 0.61 -2.24 -1.58
N ARG A 169 0.58 -3.09 -0.55
CA ARG A 169 -0.59 -3.27 0.32
C ARG A 169 -0.78 -2.07 1.23
N ILE A 170 0.32 -1.61 1.84
CA ILE A 170 0.31 -0.42 2.69
C ILE A 170 -0.04 0.82 1.87
N ALA A 171 0.55 1.03 0.70
CA ALA A 171 0.22 2.14 -0.19
C ALA A 171 -1.29 2.19 -0.51
N ARG A 172 -1.89 1.04 -0.85
CA ARG A 172 -3.33 0.97 -1.10
C ARG A 172 -4.15 1.28 0.15
N ALA A 173 -3.77 0.75 1.32
CA ALA A 173 -4.47 1.04 2.57
C ALA A 173 -4.40 2.54 2.94
N ILE A 174 -3.24 3.19 2.76
CA ILE A 174 -3.09 4.63 2.96
C ILE A 174 -3.98 5.41 1.98
N THR A 175 -4.01 5.00 0.71
CA THR A 175 -4.85 5.64 -0.31
C THR A 175 -6.34 5.53 0.03
N ASP A 176 -6.78 4.37 0.52
CA ASP A 176 -8.16 4.18 0.98
C ASP A 176 -8.48 5.00 2.23
N GLN A 177 -7.53 5.11 3.16
CA GLN A 177 -7.67 5.98 4.34
C GLN A 177 -7.87 7.44 3.93
N LEU A 178 -7.06 7.93 2.99
CA LEU A 178 -7.19 9.27 2.45
C LEU A 178 -8.49 9.46 1.65
N ALA A 179 -8.91 8.46 0.86
CA ALA A 179 -10.18 8.49 0.15
C ALA A 179 -11.35 8.64 1.11
N ILE A 180 -11.37 7.85 2.20
CA ILE A 180 -12.39 7.94 3.26
C ILE A 180 -12.37 9.33 3.89
N TYR A 181 -11.19 9.89 4.13
CA TYR A 181 -11.04 11.25 4.65
C TYR A 181 -11.69 12.30 3.73
N PHE A 182 -11.56 12.15 2.40
CA PHE A 182 -12.23 13.01 1.41
C PHE A 182 -13.72 12.70 1.24
N GLY A 183 -14.27 11.74 1.97
CA GLY A 183 -15.68 11.35 1.89
C GLY A 183 -15.98 10.34 0.78
N PHE A 184 -14.97 9.70 0.21
CA PHE A 184 -15.11 8.64 -0.78
C PHE A 184 -15.10 7.24 -0.16
N PRO A 185 -15.72 6.24 -0.82
CA PRO A 185 -15.55 4.85 -0.41
C PRO A 185 -14.11 4.38 -0.66
N PRO A 186 -13.62 3.37 0.09
CA PRO A 186 -12.31 2.77 -0.14
C PRO A 186 -12.33 2.04 -1.48
N ALA A 187 -11.49 2.46 -2.44
CA ALA A 187 -11.45 1.91 -3.79
C ALA A 187 -10.34 0.88 -3.99
N MET A 188 -9.21 1.06 -3.33
CA MET A 188 -8.01 0.26 -3.53
C MET A 188 -8.08 -1.12 -2.84
N GLY A 189 -8.96 -1.30 -1.86
CA GLY A 189 -9.24 -2.61 -1.26
C GLY A 189 -9.77 -3.63 -2.27
N GLY A 190 -10.42 -3.17 -3.34
CA GLY A 190 -10.85 -3.96 -4.49
C GLY A 190 -9.78 -4.22 -5.54
N TYR A 191 -8.50 -4.03 -5.24
CA TYR A 191 -7.39 -4.27 -6.17
C TYR A 191 -7.47 -5.67 -6.79
N PRO A 192 -7.48 -5.77 -8.14
CA PRO A 192 -7.80 -7.00 -8.86
C PRO A 192 -6.63 -7.98 -8.90
N ARG A 193 -6.28 -8.58 -7.75
CA ARG A 193 -5.13 -9.51 -7.62
C ARG A 193 -5.15 -10.66 -8.63
N HIS A 194 -6.34 -11.11 -9.00
CA HIS A 194 -6.52 -12.30 -9.84
C HIS A 194 -6.82 -11.97 -11.31
N GLU A 195 -7.04 -10.69 -11.62
CA GLU A 195 -7.35 -10.20 -12.97
C GLU A 195 -6.12 -9.56 -13.61
N LEU A 196 -5.32 -10.37 -14.32
CA LEU A 196 -4.04 -9.93 -14.89
C LEU A 196 -4.15 -8.63 -15.68
N LYS A 197 -5.11 -8.51 -16.60
CA LYS A 197 -5.28 -7.30 -17.43
C LYS A 197 -5.54 -6.03 -16.62
N LYS A 198 -6.38 -6.11 -15.59
CA LYS A 198 -6.66 -4.96 -14.72
C LYS A 198 -5.47 -4.61 -13.85
N ARG A 199 -4.70 -5.62 -13.43
CA ARG A 199 -3.46 -5.43 -12.68
C ARG A 199 -2.37 -4.80 -13.56
N GLU A 200 -2.27 -5.19 -14.82
CA GLU A 200 -1.36 -4.57 -15.80
C GLU A 200 -1.70 -3.10 -16.03
N ALA A 201 -2.97 -2.74 -16.14
CA ALA A 201 -3.41 -1.36 -16.26
C ALA A 201 -2.97 -0.50 -15.06
N TYR A 202 -3.09 -1.03 -13.84
CA TYR A 202 -2.58 -0.37 -12.64
C TYR A 202 -1.06 -0.18 -12.69
N HIS A 203 -0.29 -1.21 -13.05
CA HIS A 203 1.17 -1.11 -13.14
C HIS A 203 1.61 -0.15 -14.25
N LYS A 204 0.88 -0.13 -15.37
CA LYS A 204 1.11 0.86 -16.44
C LYS A 204 0.90 2.28 -15.94
N ALA A 205 -0.18 2.54 -15.20
CA ALA A 205 -0.47 3.84 -14.60
C ALA A 205 0.60 4.28 -13.57
N ILE A 206 1.14 3.35 -12.78
CA ILE A 206 2.28 3.60 -11.88
C ILE A 206 3.53 4.02 -12.67
N ARG A 207 3.85 3.33 -13.77
CA ARG A 207 5.02 3.67 -14.61
C ARG A 207 4.87 5.04 -15.26
N ALA A 208 3.69 5.40 -15.72
CA ALA A 208 3.43 6.71 -16.30
C ALA A 208 3.71 7.88 -15.35
N CYS A 209 3.61 7.68 -14.03
CA CYS A 209 3.94 8.71 -13.04
C CYS A 209 5.42 9.14 -13.03
N VAL A 210 6.32 8.41 -13.69
CA VAL A 210 7.74 8.80 -13.81
C VAL A 210 7.89 10.10 -14.57
N ASP A 211 7.16 10.22 -15.69
CA ASP A 211 7.23 11.36 -16.61
C ASP A 211 6.09 12.36 -16.37
N ASP A 212 5.08 11.99 -15.56
CA ASP A 212 3.95 12.83 -15.17
C ASP A 212 3.89 13.04 -13.66
N PRO A 213 4.43 14.16 -13.13
CA PRO A 213 4.37 14.48 -11.70
C PRO A 213 2.95 14.60 -11.12
N LEU A 214 1.94 14.81 -11.97
CA LEU A 214 0.53 14.85 -11.56
C LEU A 214 -0.09 13.45 -11.45
N CYS A 215 0.61 12.42 -11.92
CA CYS A 215 0.12 11.04 -11.93
C CYS A 215 -1.27 10.89 -12.58
N SER A 216 -1.48 11.53 -13.73
CA SER A 216 -2.80 11.64 -14.35
C SER A 216 -3.44 10.28 -14.66
N ASP A 217 -2.68 9.35 -15.25
CA ASP A 217 -3.18 7.99 -15.54
C ASP A 217 -3.56 7.23 -14.25
N LEU A 218 -2.76 7.35 -13.20
CA LEU A 218 -3.06 6.73 -11.91
C LEU A 218 -4.26 7.40 -11.24
N SER A 219 -4.40 8.71 -11.39
CA SER A 219 -5.55 9.47 -10.92
C SER A 219 -6.85 9.00 -11.58
N LEU A 220 -6.85 8.84 -12.89
CA LEU A 220 -7.99 8.30 -13.64
C LEU A 220 -8.30 6.85 -13.25
N TRP A 221 -7.29 6.04 -13.02
CA TRP A 221 -7.46 4.68 -12.55
C TRP A 221 -8.14 4.64 -11.17
N ILE A 222 -7.67 5.43 -10.21
CA ILE A 222 -8.27 5.56 -8.86
C ILE A 222 -9.72 6.08 -8.97
N GLN A 223 -9.93 7.14 -9.73
CA GLN A 223 -11.27 7.73 -9.97
C GLN A 223 -12.24 6.67 -10.48
N SER A 224 -11.85 5.89 -11.49
CA SER A 224 -12.72 4.86 -12.08
C SER A 224 -13.16 3.80 -11.07
N TYR A 225 -12.32 3.48 -10.08
CA TYR A 225 -12.66 2.55 -9.02
C TYR A 225 -13.63 3.16 -8.00
N ILE A 226 -13.40 4.39 -7.59
CA ILE A 226 -14.27 5.13 -6.66
C ILE A 226 -15.66 5.32 -7.27
N GLU A 227 -15.74 5.79 -8.51
CA GLU A 227 -17.02 5.99 -9.22
C GLU A 227 -17.82 4.68 -9.37
N ARG A 228 -17.13 3.57 -9.65
CA ARG A 228 -17.76 2.25 -9.70
C ARG A 228 -18.34 1.83 -8.36
N GLN A 229 -17.65 2.11 -7.26
CA GLN A 229 -18.16 1.83 -5.91
C GLN A 229 -19.40 2.70 -5.61
N LEU A 230 -19.35 3.99 -5.93
CA LEU A 230 -20.47 4.90 -5.73
C LEU A 230 -21.71 4.45 -6.54
N ASN A 231 -21.53 4.04 -7.79
CA ASN A 231 -22.62 3.54 -8.64
C ASN A 231 -23.22 2.22 -8.13
N ASN A 232 -22.45 1.39 -7.39
CA ASN A 232 -22.95 0.17 -6.78
C ASN A 232 -23.70 0.42 -5.46
N LEU A 233 -23.60 1.61 -4.88
CA LEU A 233 -24.28 2.01 -3.63
C LEU A 233 -25.55 2.81 -3.90
N ALA A 234 -25.76 3.29 -5.11
CA ALA A 234 -26.96 4.00 -5.59
C ALA A 234 -28.02 3.02 -6.08
#